data_fa0fa95625ae6bc030175b156c737329
#
_entry.id   fa0fa95625ae6bc030175b156c737329
#
_cell.length_a   1.000
_cell.length_b   1.000
_cell.length_c   1.000
_cell.angle_alpha   90.00
_cell.angle_beta   90.00
_cell.angle_gamma   90.00
#
_symmetry.space_group_name_H-M   'P 1'
#
loop_
_entity.id
_entity.type
_entity.pdbx_description
1 polymer ?
#
loop_
_entity_poly.entity_id
_entity_poly.type
_entity_poly.pdbx_seq_one_letter_code
_entity_poly.pdbx_strand_id
1 'polypeptide(L)'
;YGAHGVEVQVDKETGKVKILKYVAAHDVGRAINPMLLEGQVYGGTAMGVGYALTERLILEKGEVMNPNFRDYKMLTAKDVIPVEPVIVETIDEAGPFGAKGIGEPGLVPSAPAIANAIYDAIGVRLKELPMTPERVLKAIKEKK
;
A
#
# COMPACT_ATOMS: atom_id res chain seq x y z
N TYR A 1 2.39 5.53 -15.59
CA TYR A 1 3.32 5.83 -14.48
C TYR A 1 2.52 6.10 -13.22
N GLY A 2 3.10 5.70 -12.04
CA GLY A 2 2.50 5.99 -10.74
C GLY A 2 3.57 6.40 -9.72
N ALA A 3 3.20 7.28 -8.80
CA ALA A 3 4.01 7.69 -7.67
C ALA A 3 3.14 7.82 -6.43
N HIS A 4 3.56 7.20 -5.33
CA HIS A 4 2.86 7.30 -4.05
C HIS A 4 3.71 8.00 -3.00
N GLY A 5 3.07 8.88 -2.23
CA GLY A 5 3.64 9.55 -1.05
C GLY A 5 2.87 9.14 0.20
N VAL A 6 3.59 8.79 1.26
CA VAL A 6 2.98 8.31 2.50
C VAL A 6 3.61 9.01 3.69
N GLU A 7 2.77 9.49 4.61
CA GLU A 7 3.19 9.95 5.93
C GLU A 7 2.73 8.96 6.99
N VAL A 8 3.65 8.54 7.86
CA VAL A 8 3.37 7.56 8.92
C VAL A 8 3.77 8.05 10.29
N GLN A 9 3.08 7.55 11.29
CA GLN A 9 3.49 7.59 12.68
C GLN A 9 3.84 6.17 13.12
N VAL A 10 5.03 5.99 13.72
CA VAL A 10 5.47 4.70 14.26
C VAL A 10 5.56 4.79 15.78
N ASP A 11 4.83 3.95 16.46
CA ASP A 11 4.94 3.75 17.91
C ASP A 11 6.18 2.87 18.18
N LYS A 12 7.19 3.43 18.83
CA LYS A 12 8.47 2.75 19.08
C LYS A 12 8.40 1.72 20.21
N GLU A 13 7.35 1.73 21.02
CA GLU A 13 7.17 0.77 22.12
C GLU A 13 6.44 -0.49 21.63
N THR A 14 5.52 -0.34 20.68
CA THR A 14 4.70 -1.45 20.17
C THR A 14 5.04 -1.86 18.73
N GLY A 15 5.75 -1.02 17.98
CA GLY A 15 6.02 -1.22 16.56
C GLY A 15 4.81 -0.90 15.66
N LYS A 16 3.71 -0.40 16.21
CA LYS A 16 2.50 -0.10 15.43
C LYS A 16 2.76 1.06 14.48
N VAL A 17 2.38 0.86 13.21
CA VAL A 17 2.43 1.87 12.16
C VAL A 17 1.02 2.41 11.92
N LYS A 18 0.87 3.73 11.94
CA LYS A 18 -0.36 4.43 11.57
C LYS A 18 -0.07 5.31 10.36
N ILE A 19 -0.84 5.14 9.30
CA ILE A 19 -0.80 6.02 8.14
C ILE A 19 -1.59 7.29 8.49
N LEU A 20 -0.93 8.45 8.39
CA LEU A 20 -1.52 9.76 8.66
C LEU A 20 -2.04 10.42 7.40
N LYS A 21 -1.30 10.28 6.28
CA LYS A 21 -1.66 10.81 4.97
C LYS A 21 -1.15 9.87 3.88
N TYR A 22 -1.93 9.75 2.82
CA TYR A 22 -1.57 8.94 1.66
C TYR A 22 -1.96 9.68 0.38
N VAL A 23 -1.01 9.90 -0.51
CA VAL A 23 -1.23 10.50 -1.84
C VAL A 23 -0.84 9.47 -2.90
N ALA A 24 -1.73 9.25 -3.86
CA ALA A 24 -1.52 8.31 -4.95
C ALA A 24 -1.72 9.01 -6.30
N ALA A 25 -0.62 9.33 -6.97
CA ALA A 25 -0.62 9.98 -8.28
C ALA A 25 -0.44 8.93 -9.39
N HIS A 26 -1.33 8.96 -10.38
CA HIS A 26 -1.30 8.04 -11.52
C HIS A 26 -1.53 8.76 -12.84
N ASP A 27 -0.64 8.49 -13.79
CA ASP A 27 -0.84 8.86 -15.18
C ASP A 27 -1.74 7.82 -15.87
N VAL A 28 -2.93 8.25 -16.20
CA VAL A 28 -4.00 7.41 -16.76
C VAL A 28 -4.24 7.67 -18.27
N GLY A 29 -3.36 8.48 -18.90
CA GLY A 29 -3.63 8.99 -20.23
C GLY A 29 -4.85 9.93 -20.20
N ARG A 30 -5.90 9.62 -20.91
CA ARG A 30 -7.19 10.32 -20.76
C ARG A 30 -8.03 9.68 -19.67
N ALA A 31 -8.51 10.47 -18.73
CA ALA A 31 -9.44 10.04 -17.70
C ALA A 31 -10.86 9.86 -18.28
N ILE A 32 -11.17 8.67 -18.81
CA ILE A 32 -12.47 8.38 -19.45
C ILE A 32 -13.61 8.49 -18.44
N ASN A 33 -13.41 8.00 -17.23
CA ASN A 33 -14.36 8.11 -16.14
C ASN A 33 -13.62 8.38 -14.82
N PRO A 34 -13.49 9.65 -14.41
CA PRO A 34 -12.74 10.02 -13.20
C PRO A 34 -13.21 9.32 -11.93
N MET A 35 -14.53 9.19 -11.72
CA MET A 35 -15.09 8.52 -10.54
C MET A 35 -14.66 7.04 -10.44
N LEU A 36 -14.69 6.31 -11.54
CA LEU A 36 -14.24 4.91 -11.56
C LEU A 36 -12.72 4.81 -11.40
N LEU A 37 -11.97 5.76 -11.95
CA LEU A 37 -10.51 5.83 -11.76
C LEU A 37 -10.13 6.05 -10.30
N GLU A 38 -10.78 6.99 -9.63
CA GLU A 38 -10.59 7.20 -8.19
C GLU A 38 -10.93 5.94 -7.40
N GLY A 39 -12.01 5.24 -7.75
CA GLY A 39 -12.38 3.96 -7.16
C GLY A 39 -11.28 2.90 -7.30
N GLN A 40 -10.63 2.81 -8.49
CA GLN A 40 -9.48 1.92 -8.70
C GLN A 40 -8.26 2.33 -7.84
N VAL A 41 -7.99 3.61 -7.70
CA VAL A 41 -6.90 4.11 -6.86
C VAL A 41 -7.16 3.79 -5.39
N TYR A 42 -8.37 4.03 -4.88
CA TYR A 42 -8.75 3.69 -3.50
C TYR A 42 -8.63 2.18 -3.24
N GLY A 43 -9.21 1.36 -4.12
CA GLY A 43 -9.18 -0.10 -3.98
C GLY A 43 -7.77 -0.67 -4.05
N GLY A 44 -6.98 -0.27 -5.06
CA GLY A 44 -5.60 -0.69 -5.22
C GLY A 44 -4.71 -0.27 -4.04
N THR A 45 -4.86 0.98 -3.57
CA THR A 45 -4.13 1.46 -2.39
C THR A 45 -4.51 0.67 -1.13
N ALA A 46 -5.79 0.40 -0.88
CA ALA A 46 -6.24 -0.39 0.27
C ALA A 46 -5.64 -1.80 0.24
N MET A 47 -5.67 -2.48 -0.91
CA MET A 47 -5.00 -3.78 -1.08
C MET A 47 -3.50 -3.68 -0.81
N GLY A 48 -2.83 -2.65 -1.34
CA GLY A 48 -1.40 -2.44 -1.15
C GLY A 48 -1.01 -2.16 0.30
N VAL A 49 -1.84 -1.45 1.06
CA VAL A 49 -1.65 -1.23 2.50
C VAL A 49 -1.82 -2.53 3.29
N GLY A 50 -2.84 -3.32 2.99
CA GLY A 50 -3.04 -4.64 3.58
C GLY A 50 -1.83 -5.54 3.34
N TYR A 51 -1.40 -5.65 2.09
CA TYR A 51 -0.19 -6.39 1.71
C TYR A 51 1.08 -5.91 2.42
N ALA A 52 1.21 -4.59 2.60
CA ALA A 52 2.37 -4.00 3.25
C ALA A 52 2.43 -4.23 4.76
N LEU A 53 1.29 -4.22 5.45
CA LEU A 53 1.25 -4.11 6.91
C LEU A 53 0.61 -5.32 7.62
N THR A 54 -0.35 -6.02 7.02
CA THR A 54 -1.19 -6.98 7.75
C THR A 54 -1.36 -8.34 7.10
N GLU A 55 -1.43 -8.41 5.76
CA GLU A 55 -1.80 -9.62 5.04
C GLU A 55 -0.60 -10.57 4.89
N ARG A 56 -0.75 -11.77 5.40
CA ARG A 56 0.25 -12.83 5.25
C ARG A 56 -0.44 -14.17 5.02
N LEU A 57 -0.18 -14.77 3.88
CA LEU A 57 -0.52 -16.17 3.64
C LEU A 57 0.55 -17.07 4.27
N ILE A 58 0.15 -17.95 5.19
CA ILE A 58 1.05 -18.88 5.88
C ILE A 58 0.92 -20.24 5.22
N LEU A 59 2.04 -20.73 4.68
CA LEU A 59 2.11 -22.04 4.02
C LEU A 59 3.03 -22.97 4.83
N GLU A 60 2.54 -24.17 5.14
CA GLU A 60 3.33 -25.24 5.72
C GLU A 60 3.17 -26.49 4.86
N LYS A 61 4.27 -27.01 4.33
CA LYS A 61 4.32 -28.18 3.43
C LYS A 61 3.32 -28.13 2.26
N GLY A 62 3.03 -26.92 1.76
CA GLY A 62 2.10 -26.69 0.67
C GLY A 62 0.63 -26.49 1.09
N GLU A 63 0.32 -26.58 2.36
CA GLU A 63 -1.01 -26.33 2.92
C GLU A 63 -1.13 -24.90 3.46
N VAL A 64 -2.29 -24.27 3.23
CA VAL A 64 -2.60 -22.93 3.75
C VAL A 64 -3.06 -23.05 5.21
N MET A 65 -2.31 -22.48 6.14
CA MET A 65 -2.57 -22.57 7.58
C MET A 65 -3.59 -21.55 8.09
N ASN A 66 -3.81 -20.48 7.34
CA ASN A 66 -4.74 -19.40 7.70
C ASN A 66 -5.78 -19.12 6.58
N PRO A 67 -6.64 -20.11 6.21
CA PRO A 67 -7.54 -20.03 5.06
C PRO A 67 -8.84 -19.28 5.32
N ASN A 68 -8.90 -18.43 6.33
CA ASN A 68 -10.10 -17.70 6.72
C ASN A 68 -9.77 -16.25 7.09
N PHE A 69 -10.77 -15.33 7.02
CA PHE A 69 -10.59 -13.92 7.30
C PHE A 69 -10.36 -13.55 8.78
N ARG A 70 -10.49 -14.51 9.69
CA ARG A 70 -10.06 -14.29 11.08
C ARG A 70 -8.54 -14.25 11.20
N ASP A 71 -7.85 -15.09 10.45
CA ASP A 71 -6.41 -15.32 10.56
C ASP A 71 -5.63 -14.68 9.39
N TYR A 72 -6.24 -14.57 8.20
CA TYR A 72 -5.75 -13.75 7.09
C TYR A 72 -6.29 -12.32 7.26
N LYS A 73 -5.42 -11.39 7.65
CA LYS A 73 -5.80 -10.06 8.15
C LYS A 73 -5.98 -9.04 7.03
N MET A 74 -7.06 -9.12 6.28
CA MET A 74 -7.47 -8.05 5.37
C MET A 74 -7.88 -6.80 6.15
N LEU A 75 -7.70 -5.63 5.52
CA LEU A 75 -8.20 -4.37 6.07
C LEU A 75 -9.74 -4.41 6.15
N THR A 76 -10.26 -3.92 7.24
CA THR A 76 -11.71 -3.75 7.45
C THR A 76 -12.12 -2.30 7.19
N ALA A 77 -13.43 -2.02 7.17
CA ALA A 77 -13.94 -0.66 7.03
C ALA A 77 -13.46 0.31 8.14
N LYS A 78 -13.00 -0.23 9.28
CA LYS A 78 -12.42 0.57 10.37
C LYS A 78 -10.96 0.95 10.13
N ASP A 79 -10.29 0.26 9.21
CA ASP A 79 -8.86 0.43 8.89
C ASP A 79 -8.68 1.33 7.66
N VAL A 80 -9.76 1.93 7.14
CA VAL A 80 -9.73 2.82 5.98
C VAL A 80 -8.78 3.98 6.24
N ILE A 81 -7.85 4.17 5.31
CA ILE A 81 -6.87 5.26 5.33
C ILE A 81 -7.36 6.43 4.47
N PRO A 82 -7.01 7.68 4.81
CA PRO A 82 -7.28 8.82 3.96
C PRO A 82 -6.36 8.78 2.73
N VAL A 83 -6.90 8.42 1.57
CA VAL A 83 -6.18 8.43 0.30
C VAL A 83 -6.59 9.67 -0.49
N GLU A 84 -5.61 10.44 -0.96
CA GLU A 84 -5.78 11.54 -1.89
C GLU A 84 -5.36 11.06 -3.29
N PRO A 85 -6.29 10.76 -4.20
CA PRO A 85 -5.96 10.38 -5.57
C PRO A 85 -5.57 11.62 -6.37
N VAL A 86 -4.50 11.52 -7.15
CA VAL A 86 -4.08 12.55 -8.11
C VAL A 86 -4.10 11.94 -9.50
N ILE A 87 -5.05 12.32 -10.31
CA ILE A 87 -5.18 11.86 -11.69
C ILE A 87 -4.34 12.77 -12.58
N VAL A 88 -3.36 12.18 -13.26
CA VAL A 88 -2.51 12.86 -14.24
C VAL A 88 -2.89 12.37 -15.63
N GLU A 89 -3.08 13.29 -16.57
CA GLU A 89 -3.45 12.98 -17.94
C GLU A 89 -2.32 13.33 -18.90
N THR A 90 -1.64 12.32 -19.43
CA THR A 90 -0.73 12.44 -20.57
C THR A 90 -1.23 11.51 -21.67
N ILE A 91 -1.89 12.11 -22.67
CA ILE A 91 -2.57 11.41 -23.74
C ILE A 91 -1.64 10.38 -24.40
N ASP A 92 -2.12 9.13 -24.50
CA ASP A 92 -1.39 8.04 -25.15
C ASP A 92 -1.92 7.86 -26.59
N GLU A 93 -1.07 8.12 -27.57
CA GLU A 93 -1.46 8.01 -28.99
C GLU A 93 -1.80 6.56 -29.39
N ALA A 94 -1.25 5.56 -28.72
CA ALA A 94 -1.53 4.15 -28.97
C ALA A 94 -2.74 3.62 -28.18
N GLY A 95 -3.16 4.33 -27.14
CA GLY A 95 -4.28 3.92 -26.28
C GLY A 95 -5.65 4.30 -26.84
N PRO A 96 -6.70 3.50 -26.60
CA PRO A 96 -8.05 3.83 -27.02
C PRO A 96 -8.50 5.15 -26.39
N PHE A 97 -8.93 6.09 -27.24
CA PHE A 97 -9.29 7.46 -26.82
C PHE A 97 -8.17 8.23 -26.07
N GLY A 98 -6.93 7.78 -26.17
CA GLY A 98 -5.80 8.36 -25.44
C GLY A 98 -5.66 7.88 -24.01
N ALA A 99 -6.38 6.84 -23.59
CA ALA A 99 -6.34 6.29 -22.24
C ALA A 99 -5.21 5.28 -22.05
N LYS A 100 -4.75 5.14 -20.80
CA LYS A 100 -3.83 4.10 -20.32
C LYS A 100 -4.54 3.16 -19.34
N GLY A 101 -4.03 1.93 -19.19
CA GLY A 101 -4.53 0.99 -18.21
C GLY A 101 -4.27 1.45 -16.77
N ILE A 102 -5.24 1.26 -15.87
CA ILE A 102 -5.17 1.61 -14.45
C ILE A 102 -5.62 0.46 -13.53
N GLY A 103 -5.65 -0.79 -14.01
CA GLY A 103 -6.13 -1.92 -13.21
C GLY A 103 -5.28 -2.18 -11.96
N GLU A 104 -3.99 -2.36 -12.09
CA GLU A 104 -3.08 -2.70 -10.99
C GLU A 104 -2.16 -1.56 -10.52
N PRO A 105 -1.92 -0.48 -11.30
CA PRO A 105 -0.98 0.57 -10.88
C PRO A 105 -1.25 1.15 -9.49
N GLY A 106 -2.51 1.21 -9.04
CA GLY A 106 -2.88 1.69 -7.71
C GLY A 106 -2.31 0.85 -6.54
N LEU A 107 -1.95 -0.42 -6.79
CA LEU A 107 -1.39 -1.31 -5.77
C LEU A 107 0.14 -1.28 -5.73
N VAL A 108 0.79 -1.27 -6.90
CA VAL A 108 2.24 -1.53 -7.04
C VAL A 108 3.12 -0.61 -6.19
N PRO A 109 2.94 0.73 -6.15
CA PRO A 109 3.81 1.61 -5.38
C PRO A 109 3.51 1.61 -3.87
N SER A 110 2.45 0.96 -3.38
CA SER A 110 1.99 1.09 -2.00
C SER A 110 2.99 0.55 -0.98
N ALA A 111 3.42 -0.70 -1.11
CA ALA A 111 4.35 -1.30 -0.15
C ALA A 111 5.70 -0.59 -0.11
N PRO A 112 6.34 -0.23 -1.25
CA PRO A 112 7.59 0.52 -1.21
C PRO A 112 7.44 1.94 -0.64
N ALA A 113 6.33 2.64 -0.90
CA ALA A 113 6.08 3.96 -0.31
C ALA A 113 5.96 3.89 1.22
N ILE A 114 5.22 2.91 1.75
CA ILE A 114 5.09 2.67 3.19
C ILE A 114 6.44 2.27 3.81
N ALA A 115 7.20 1.38 3.14
CA ALA A 115 8.52 0.96 3.62
C ALA A 115 9.51 2.14 3.69
N ASN A 116 9.45 3.07 2.74
CA ASN A 116 10.25 4.27 2.75
C ASN A 116 9.85 5.23 3.89
N ALA A 117 8.54 5.43 4.11
CA ALA A 117 8.03 6.24 5.20
C ALA A 117 8.41 5.68 6.59
N ILE A 118 8.32 4.35 6.77
CA ILE A 118 8.79 3.69 7.99
C ILE A 118 10.29 3.88 8.17
N TYR A 119 11.08 3.71 7.10
CA TYR A 119 12.52 3.95 7.16
C TYR A 119 12.86 5.38 7.59
N ASP A 120 12.16 6.37 7.04
CA ASP A 120 12.35 7.77 7.42
C ASP A 120 12.04 8.00 8.91
N ALA A 121 10.94 7.39 9.41
CA ALA A 121 10.51 7.54 10.80
C ALA A 121 11.44 6.87 11.84
N ILE A 122 12.03 5.71 11.53
CA ILE A 122 12.80 4.92 12.49
C ILE A 122 14.26 4.67 12.10
N GLY A 123 14.65 5.00 10.86
CA GLY A 123 16.02 4.84 10.34
C GLY A 123 16.46 3.39 10.17
N VAL A 124 15.51 2.44 10.03
CA VAL A 124 15.80 1.01 9.78
C VAL A 124 15.04 0.53 8.57
N ARG A 125 15.74 -0.14 7.64
CA ARG A 125 15.15 -0.69 6.41
C ARG A 125 14.58 -2.09 6.68
N LEU A 126 13.25 -2.21 6.60
CA LEU A 126 12.55 -3.49 6.58
C LEU A 126 12.62 -4.08 5.15
N LYS A 127 12.92 -5.37 5.04
CA LYS A 127 13.11 -6.07 3.75
C LYS A 127 12.12 -7.22 3.55
N GLU A 128 11.18 -7.40 4.48
CA GLU A 128 10.21 -8.48 4.46
C GLU A 128 8.80 -7.96 4.71
N LEU A 129 7.83 -8.40 3.92
CA LEU A 129 6.41 -8.08 4.05
C LEU A 129 5.65 -9.27 4.70
N PRO A 130 4.54 -8.96 5.36
CA PRO A 130 4.08 -7.65 5.81
C PRO A 130 4.98 -7.07 6.91
N MET A 131 5.07 -5.74 6.98
CA MET A 131 5.80 -5.01 8.03
C MET A 131 4.92 -4.90 9.29
N THR A 132 4.69 -6.06 9.92
CA THR A 132 3.85 -6.14 11.12
C THR A 132 4.46 -5.41 12.30
N PRO A 133 3.67 -5.04 13.33
CA PRO A 133 4.18 -4.40 14.54
C PRO A 133 5.36 -5.15 15.18
N GLU A 134 5.30 -6.49 15.21
CA GLU A 134 6.38 -7.33 15.76
C GLU A 134 7.68 -7.19 14.96
N ARG A 135 7.59 -7.16 13.62
CA ARG A 135 8.75 -6.99 12.74
C ARG A 135 9.35 -5.59 12.84
N VAL A 136 8.49 -4.57 12.90
CA VAL A 136 8.91 -3.17 13.11
C VAL A 136 9.60 -3.03 14.47
N LEU A 137 9.00 -3.53 15.55
CA LEU A 137 9.56 -3.48 16.88
C LEU A 137 10.89 -4.22 16.99
N LYS A 138 10.98 -5.41 16.38
CA LYS A 138 12.22 -6.17 16.30
C LYS A 138 13.32 -5.36 15.61
N ALA A 139 13.02 -4.77 14.46
CA ALA A 139 13.98 -3.95 13.71
C ALA A 139 14.45 -2.71 14.50
N ILE A 140 13.56 -2.06 15.27
CA ILE A 140 13.92 -0.95 16.16
C ILE A 140 14.91 -1.41 17.25
N LYS A 141 14.65 -2.56 17.88
CA LYS A 141 15.50 -3.11 18.97
C LYS A 141 16.86 -3.59 18.48
N GLU A 142 16.93 -4.09 17.24
CA GLU A 142 18.17 -4.58 16.62
C GLU A 142 18.98 -3.45 15.96
N LYS A 143 18.47 -2.22 15.93
CA LYS A 143 19.19 -1.05 15.41
C LYS A 143 20.43 -0.79 16.28
N LYS A 144 21.59 -0.99 15.66
CA LYS A 144 22.90 -0.67 16.24
C LYS A 144 23.28 0.77 15.99
#